data_1a15bdf427094a9f6dde6c5e8e19411a
#
_entry.id   1a15bdf427094a9f6dde6c5e8e19411a
#
_cell.length_a   1.000
_cell.length_b   1.000
_cell.length_c   1.000
_cell.angle_alpha   90.00
_cell.angle_beta   90.00
_cell.angle_gamma   90.00
#
_symmetry.space_group_name_H-M   'P 1'
#
loop_
_entity.id
_entity.type
_entity.pdbx_description
1 polymer ?
#
loop_
_entity_poly.entity_id
_entity_poly.type
_entity_poly.pdbx_seq_one_letter_code
_entity_poly.pdbx_strand_id
1 'polypeptide(L)' 'MKANVFKGDRTKESVAYDLALALASKDPAITTPDALIQRIADILPVCRDAVDKKYSDEIPPSRGVFL' A
#
# COMPACT_ATOMS: atom_id res chain seq x y z
N MET A 1 -5.12 -12.40 -15.69
CA MET A 1 -5.62 -11.14 -15.53
C MET A 1 -4.97 -10.38 -14.40
N LYS A 2 -4.81 -9.12 -14.56
CA LYS A 2 -4.10 -8.37 -13.61
C LYS A 2 -5.03 -7.66 -12.66
N ALA A 3 -4.78 -7.74 -11.43
CA ALA A 3 -5.58 -7.04 -10.45
C ALA A 3 -5.22 -5.58 -10.46
N ASN A 4 -6.21 -4.72 -10.39
CA ASN A 4 -5.97 -3.29 -10.30
C ASN A 4 -6.30 -2.82 -8.90
N VAL A 5 -5.28 -2.58 -8.10
CA VAL A 5 -5.48 -2.25 -6.68
C VAL A 5 -5.94 -0.82 -6.47
N PHE A 6 -5.89 0.02 -7.50
CA PHE A 6 -6.34 1.40 -7.37
C PHE A 6 -7.73 1.65 -7.94
N LYS A 7 -8.38 0.59 -8.37
CA LYS A 7 -9.71 0.72 -8.88
C LYS A 7 -10.65 1.24 -7.80
N GLY A 8 -11.63 2.03 -8.16
CA GLY A 8 -12.58 2.54 -7.18
C GLY A 8 -12.08 3.76 -6.45
N ASP A 9 -11.25 4.55 -7.09
CA ASP A 9 -10.75 5.80 -6.51
C ASP A 9 -9.91 5.64 -5.27
N ARG A 10 -9.25 4.52 -5.13
CA ARG A 10 -8.35 4.34 -4.01
C ARG A 10 -7.12 5.19 -4.16
N THR A 11 -6.69 5.82 -3.08
CA THR A 11 -5.47 6.62 -3.10
C THR A 11 -4.27 5.73 -2.82
N LYS A 12 -3.09 6.21 -3.17
CA LYS A 12 -1.87 5.47 -2.87
C LYS A 12 -1.72 5.28 -1.37
N GLU A 13 -2.05 6.30 -0.59
CA GLU A 13 -1.91 6.18 0.86
C GLU A 13 -2.88 5.16 1.44
N SER A 14 -4.11 5.10 0.96
CA SER A 14 -5.06 4.13 1.49
C SER A 14 -4.63 2.70 1.16
N VAL A 15 -4.08 2.50 -0.03
CA VAL A 15 -3.59 1.17 -0.41
C VAL A 15 -2.37 0.79 0.43
N ALA A 16 -1.45 1.73 0.65
CA ALA A 16 -0.28 1.47 1.47
C ALA A 16 -0.68 1.10 2.90
N TYR A 17 -1.66 1.80 3.44
CA TYR A 17 -2.13 1.53 4.80
C TYR A 17 -2.77 0.16 4.90
N ASP A 18 -3.60 -0.20 3.92
CA ASP A 18 -4.22 -1.54 3.90
C ASP A 18 -3.17 -2.63 3.81
N LEU A 19 -2.14 -2.40 3.00
CA LEU A 19 -1.06 -3.35 2.86
C LEU A 19 -0.30 -3.52 4.19
N ALA A 20 0.00 -2.41 4.85
CA ALA A 20 0.69 -2.43 6.12
C ALA A 20 -0.14 -3.16 7.17
N LEU A 21 -1.45 -2.89 7.19
CA LEU A 21 -2.34 -3.54 8.13
C LEU A 21 -2.38 -5.05 7.90
N ALA A 22 -2.47 -5.46 6.64
CA ALA A 22 -2.52 -6.88 6.33
C ALA A 22 -1.25 -7.61 6.74
N LEU A 23 -0.10 -6.98 6.51
CA LEU A 23 1.17 -7.58 6.90
C LEU A 23 1.34 -7.61 8.40
N ALA A 24 0.99 -6.52 9.07
CA ALA A 24 1.14 -6.45 10.51
C ALA A 24 0.23 -7.45 11.22
N SER A 25 -0.95 -7.69 10.67
CA SER A 25 -1.90 -8.60 11.30
C SER A 25 -1.46 -10.05 11.26
N LYS A 26 -0.44 -10.37 10.48
CA LYS A 26 0.09 -11.73 10.43
C LYS A 26 1.11 -12.01 11.51
N ASP A 27 1.53 -10.98 12.24
CA ASP A 27 2.55 -11.17 13.27
C ASP A 27 1.91 -11.64 14.57
N PRO A 28 2.18 -12.88 15.00
CA PRO A 28 1.53 -13.41 16.20
C PRO A 28 1.98 -12.73 17.50
N ALA A 29 3.04 -11.95 17.46
CA ALA A 29 3.48 -11.22 18.64
C ALA A 29 2.65 -9.96 18.88
N ILE A 30 1.87 -9.56 17.92
CA ILE A 30 1.06 -8.35 18.05
C ILE A 30 -0.28 -8.74 18.65
N THR A 31 -0.48 -8.38 19.92
CA THR A 31 -1.70 -8.76 20.63
C THR A 31 -2.44 -7.55 21.21
N THR A 32 -1.98 -6.33 20.96
CA THR A 32 -2.66 -5.14 21.47
C THR A 32 -2.79 -4.12 20.35
N PRO A 33 -3.78 -3.22 20.45
CA PRO A 33 -3.93 -2.18 19.44
C PRO A 33 -2.70 -1.27 19.32
N ASP A 34 -2.07 -0.95 20.46
CA ASP A 34 -0.89 -0.09 20.42
C ASP A 34 0.26 -0.75 19.69
N ALA A 35 0.46 -2.05 19.90
CA ALA A 35 1.52 -2.77 19.20
C ALA A 35 1.22 -2.84 17.70
N LEU A 36 -0.04 -2.99 17.33
CA LEU A 36 -0.42 -3.04 15.93
C LEU A 36 -0.16 -1.69 15.25
N ILE A 37 -0.55 -0.61 15.88
CA ILE A 37 -0.34 0.73 15.35
C ILE A 37 1.16 0.98 15.15
N GLN A 38 1.96 0.59 16.14
CA GLN A 38 3.41 0.78 16.04
C GLN A 38 3.99 -0.02 14.88
N ARG A 39 3.55 -1.26 14.70
CA ARG A 39 4.04 -2.09 13.61
C ARG A 39 3.63 -1.50 12.26
N ILE A 40 2.42 -1.01 12.14
CA ILE A 40 1.98 -0.37 10.90
C ILE A 40 2.89 0.82 10.60
N ALA A 41 3.17 1.65 11.62
CA ALA A 41 4.04 2.80 11.42
C ALA A 41 5.44 2.39 10.98
N ASP A 42 5.94 1.28 11.50
CA ASP A 42 7.29 0.81 11.17
C ASP A 42 7.41 0.34 9.73
N ILE A 43 6.37 -0.29 9.20
CA ILE A 43 6.46 -0.86 7.84
C ILE A 43 5.80 0.00 6.78
N LEU A 44 5.10 1.05 7.18
CA LEU A 44 4.40 1.88 6.22
C LEU A 44 5.31 2.48 5.13
N PRO A 45 6.53 2.94 5.45
CA PRO A 45 7.41 3.46 4.39
C PRO A 45 7.70 2.44 3.30
N VAL A 46 7.92 1.18 3.67
CA VAL A 46 8.17 0.12 2.70
C VAL A 46 6.91 -0.14 1.88
N CYS A 47 5.76 -0.10 2.52
CA CYS A 47 4.50 -0.28 1.81
C CYS A 47 4.25 0.86 0.83
N ARG A 48 4.61 2.08 1.20
CA ARG A 48 4.48 3.22 0.29
C ARG A 48 5.35 3.04 -0.95
N ASP A 49 6.57 2.53 -0.77
CA ASP A 49 7.43 2.27 -1.91
C ASP A 49 6.84 1.23 -2.85
N ALA A 50 6.29 0.16 -2.29
CA ALA A 50 5.69 -0.89 -3.08
C ALA A 50 4.46 -0.36 -3.84
N VAL A 51 3.68 0.49 -3.18
CA VAL A 51 2.51 1.09 -3.79
C VAL A 51 2.90 2.02 -4.93
N ASP A 52 3.96 2.79 -4.74
CA ASP A 52 4.43 3.70 -5.80
C ASP A 52 4.82 2.93 -7.04
N LYS A 53 5.49 1.81 -6.88
CA LYS A 53 5.86 0.99 -8.02
C LYS A 53 4.65 0.45 -8.73
N LYS A 54 3.66 -0.02 -7.96
CA LYS A 54 2.46 -0.58 -8.56
C LYS A 54 1.63 0.49 -9.24
N TYR A 55 1.59 1.67 -8.65
CA TYR A 55 0.85 2.77 -9.23
C TYR A 55 1.43 3.13 -10.61
N SER A 56 2.74 3.20 -10.70
CA SER A 56 3.39 3.49 -11.98
C SER A 56 3.10 2.41 -13.02
N ASP A 57 2.97 1.17 -12.56
CA ASP A 57 2.65 0.06 -13.43
C ASP A 57 1.23 0.15 -13.97
N GLU A 58 0.27 0.48 -13.11
CA GLU A 58 -1.14 0.51 -13.50
C GLU A 58 -1.53 1.80 -14.21
N ILE A 59 -0.85 2.88 -13.88
CA ILE A 59 -1.17 4.19 -14.44
C ILE A 59 0.10 4.77 -15.02
N PRO A 60 0.46 4.33 -16.22
CA PRO A 60 1.72 4.78 -16.82
C PRO A 60 1.70 6.29 -17.00
N PRO A 61 2.82 6.91 -16.66
CA PRO A 61 2.87 8.36 -16.74
C PRO A 61 2.85 8.88 -18.13
N SER A 62 3.20 8.09 -19.00
CA SER A 62 3.38 8.62 -20.23
C SER A 62 2.30 8.97 -20.94
N ARG A 63 1.42 8.74 -20.56
CA ARG A 63 0.59 9.03 -21.19
C ARG A 63 0.59 10.20 -21.37
N GLY A 64 0.93 10.54 -20.77
CA GLY A 64 0.74 11.67 -20.96
C GLY A 64 1.44 12.24 -21.88
N VAL A 65 1.71 12.06 -22.07
CA VAL A 65 2.33 12.47 -22.78
C VAL A 65 2.25 12.66 -23.95
N PHE A 66 1.86 12.57 -24.18
CA PHE A 66 1.80 12.69 -25.11
C PHE A 66 1.36 13.14 -25.60
N LEU A 67 1.31 13.26 -25.45
CA LEU A 67 1.01 13.52 -25.61
C LEU A 67 0.92 13.92 -25.89
#